data_c64cefd5aec28aa799a99469f2bcc7bf
#
_entry.id   c64cefd5aec28aa799a99469f2bcc7bf
#
_cell.length_a   1.000
_cell.length_b   1.000
_cell.length_c   1.000
_cell.angle_alpha   90.00
_cell.angle_beta   90.00
_cell.angle_gamma   90.00
#
_symmetry.space_group_name_H-M   'P 1'
#
loop_
_entity.id
_entity.type
_entity.pdbx_description
1 polymer ?
#
loop_
_entity_poly.entity_id
_entity_poly.type
_entity_poly.pdbx_seq_one_letter_code
_entity_poly.pdbx_strand_id
1 'polypeptide(L)'
;FHSHVLPGIDDGSDCVEESLEMLHTAKNQGVSMMLATPHFYAQDVSVDHFLEKRKKAYDTLKRCMDDSDCPDIRLGAAVCYFRGIGRAREIEKLCIEGTRVIMVELPFRQWDEEVLRDVEELMEKQNVSVMLAHIERFYAYQKRKKIWKEVLDLPVIFQVNAEFFDGRKKRKLIKKLVEE
;
A
#
# COMPACT_ATOMS: atom_id res chain seq x y z
N PHE A 1 -9.29 0.63 -0.93
CA PHE A 1 -8.94 0.74 0.09
C PHE A 1 -7.57 1.11 0.71
N HIS A 2 -6.46 1.15 -0.03
CA HIS A 2 -5.21 1.77 0.38
C HIS A 2 -5.41 3.26 0.62
N SER A 3 -5.04 3.77 1.78
CA SER A 3 -5.23 5.17 2.14
C SER A 3 -4.20 5.68 3.14
N HIS A 4 -3.94 6.98 3.12
CA HIS A 4 -3.12 7.73 4.06
C HIS A 4 -4.01 8.55 4.99
N VAL A 5 -4.98 7.88 5.63
CA VAL A 5 -6.04 8.51 6.43
C VAL A 5 -5.61 8.80 7.88
N LEU A 6 -4.47 8.30 8.35
CA LEU A 6 -4.01 8.56 9.72
C LEU A 6 -3.42 9.96 9.86
N PRO A 7 -3.84 10.76 10.87
CA PRO A 7 -3.45 12.16 10.96
C PRO A 7 -1.97 12.35 11.31
N GLY A 8 -1.27 13.20 10.56
CA GLY A 8 0.08 13.69 10.84
C GLY A 8 1.17 12.62 10.90
N ILE A 9 1.00 11.48 10.19
CA ILE A 9 1.99 10.39 10.19
C ILE A 9 2.89 10.42 8.95
N ASP A 10 2.34 10.79 7.80
CA ASP A 10 3.02 10.87 6.50
C ASP A 10 2.47 12.04 5.68
N ASP A 11 2.55 11.98 4.35
CA ASP A 11 2.08 13.00 3.41
C ASP A 11 0.58 12.92 3.08
N GLY A 12 -0.19 12.14 3.85
CA GLY A 12 -1.64 12.04 3.75
C GLY A 12 -2.36 13.14 4.54
N SER A 13 -3.30 12.74 5.41
CA SER A 13 -4.04 13.67 6.27
C SER A 13 -3.13 14.37 7.28
N ASP A 14 -3.22 15.70 7.35
CA ASP A 14 -2.44 16.50 8.29
C ASP A 14 -3.03 16.51 9.70
N CYS A 15 -4.35 16.37 9.84
CA CYS A 15 -5.06 16.48 11.12
C CYS A 15 -6.27 15.53 11.24
N VAL A 16 -6.84 15.44 12.44
CA VAL A 16 -7.99 14.58 12.73
C VAL A 16 -9.22 14.98 11.91
N GLU A 17 -9.45 16.28 11.77
CA GLU A 17 -10.58 16.83 11.04
C GLU A 17 -10.56 16.39 9.57
N GLU A 18 -9.40 16.47 8.92
CA GLU A 18 -9.21 16.01 7.53
C GLU A 18 -9.38 14.49 7.42
N SER A 19 -8.82 13.74 8.38
CA SER A 19 -9.02 12.29 8.46
C SER A 19 -10.50 11.93 8.53
N LEU A 20 -11.28 12.60 9.37
CA LEU A 20 -12.72 12.36 9.50
C LEU A 20 -13.46 12.70 8.20
N GLU A 21 -13.13 13.81 7.54
CA GLU A 21 -13.73 14.17 6.25
C GLU A 21 -13.47 13.10 5.17
N MET A 22 -12.23 12.58 5.11
CA MET A 22 -11.88 11.47 4.23
C MET A 22 -12.72 10.21 4.53
N LEU A 23 -12.88 9.85 5.81
CA LEU A 23 -13.66 8.68 6.22
C LEU A 23 -15.16 8.84 5.90
N HIS A 24 -15.75 10.00 6.22
CA HIS A 24 -17.14 10.28 5.90
C HIS A 24 -17.39 10.26 4.38
N THR A 25 -16.48 10.84 3.60
CA THR A 25 -16.55 10.80 2.14
C THR A 25 -16.52 9.37 1.61
N ALA A 26 -15.61 8.53 2.12
CA ALA A 26 -15.51 7.13 1.75
C ALA A 26 -16.78 6.35 2.13
N LYS A 27 -17.29 6.56 3.35
CA LYS A 27 -18.55 5.93 3.84
C LYS A 27 -19.72 6.28 2.95
N ASN A 28 -19.88 7.57 2.61
CA ASN A 28 -20.94 8.05 1.73
C ASN A 28 -20.87 7.47 0.30
N GLN A 29 -19.67 7.07 -0.13
CA GLN A 29 -19.45 6.35 -1.40
C GLN A 29 -19.65 4.83 -1.27
N GLY A 30 -20.08 4.32 -0.12
CA GLY A 30 -20.36 2.91 0.12
C GLY A 30 -19.13 2.09 0.52
N VAL A 31 -18.03 2.72 0.89
CA VAL A 31 -16.86 2.02 1.42
C VAL A 31 -17.17 1.51 2.84
N SER A 32 -17.11 0.20 3.03
CA SER A 32 -17.34 -0.43 4.35
C SER A 32 -16.07 -0.65 5.14
N MET A 33 -14.92 -0.77 4.47
CA MET A 33 -13.61 -1.00 5.09
C MET A 33 -12.53 -0.21 4.38
N MET A 34 -11.65 0.43 5.14
CA MET A 34 -10.49 1.18 4.67
C MET A 34 -9.19 0.62 5.27
N LEU A 35 -8.15 0.51 4.45
CA LEU A 35 -6.81 0.16 4.92
C LEU A 35 -6.05 1.45 5.18
N ALA A 36 -5.72 1.70 6.45
CA ALA A 36 -4.84 2.80 6.84
C ALA A 36 -3.39 2.32 6.70
N THR A 37 -2.76 2.72 5.63
CA THR A 37 -1.45 2.24 5.19
C THR A 37 -0.47 3.40 4.99
N PRO A 38 -0.05 4.08 6.08
CA PRO A 38 0.94 5.15 5.97
C PRO A 38 2.26 4.62 5.44
N HIS A 39 3.05 5.51 4.85
CA HIS A 39 4.37 5.18 4.32
C HIS A 39 5.33 4.69 5.40
N PHE A 40 6.02 3.59 5.10
CA PHE A 40 7.16 3.11 5.88
C PHE A 40 8.44 3.18 5.05
N TYR A 41 9.40 3.96 5.52
CA TYR A 41 10.74 4.12 4.94
C TYR A 41 11.77 3.49 5.89
N ALA A 42 12.33 2.34 5.50
CA ALA A 42 13.27 1.58 6.35
C ALA A 42 14.58 2.33 6.65
N GLN A 43 14.96 3.32 5.83
CA GLN A 43 16.12 4.17 6.07
C GLN A 43 15.89 5.25 7.14
N ASP A 44 14.61 5.59 7.41
CA ASP A 44 14.26 6.73 8.26
C ASP A 44 13.81 6.29 9.66
N VAL A 45 13.22 5.09 9.76
CA VAL A 45 12.59 4.64 11.00
C VAL A 45 12.65 3.13 11.16
N SER A 46 12.82 2.63 12.40
CA SER A 46 12.67 1.21 12.72
C SER A 46 11.22 0.75 12.65
N VAL A 47 11.01 -0.55 12.44
CA VAL A 47 9.65 -1.15 12.42
C VAL A 47 8.91 -0.84 13.73
N ASP A 48 9.53 -1.08 14.87
CA ASP A 48 8.87 -0.85 16.17
C ASP A 48 8.46 0.61 16.38
N HIS A 49 9.35 1.56 16.06
CA HIS A 49 9.02 2.99 16.20
C HIS A 49 7.90 3.42 15.23
N PHE A 50 7.91 2.90 13.99
CA PHE A 50 6.80 3.13 13.06
C PHE A 50 5.47 2.59 13.60
N LEU A 51 5.46 1.38 14.16
CA LEU A 51 4.26 0.78 14.72
C LEU A 51 3.71 1.59 15.90
N GLU A 52 4.57 2.09 16.77
CA GLU A 52 4.18 2.98 17.87
C GLU A 52 3.56 4.29 17.34
N LYS A 53 4.22 4.94 16.38
CA LYS A 53 3.75 6.17 15.74
C LYS A 53 2.39 5.95 15.07
N ARG A 54 2.24 4.86 14.30
CA ARG A 54 1.01 4.46 13.63
C ARG A 54 -0.13 4.23 14.63
N LYS A 55 0.16 3.47 15.70
CA LYS A 55 -0.82 3.22 16.76
C LYS A 55 -1.28 4.51 17.42
N LYS A 56 -0.36 5.42 17.76
CA LYS A 56 -0.69 6.71 18.36
C LYS A 56 -1.59 7.56 17.46
N ALA A 57 -1.29 7.65 16.17
CA ALA A 57 -2.11 8.38 15.21
C ALA A 57 -3.52 7.76 15.10
N TYR A 58 -3.61 6.43 15.01
CA TYR A 58 -4.88 5.71 14.99
C TYR A 58 -5.70 5.91 16.27
N ASP A 59 -5.08 5.76 17.46
CA ASP A 59 -5.76 5.95 18.74
C ASP A 59 -6.29 7.38 18.89
N THR A 60 -5.59 8.37 18.32
CA THR A 60 -6.04 9.77 18.28
C THR A 60 -7.26 9.95 17.39
N LEU A 61 -7.23 9.39 16.18
CA LEU A 61 -8.35 9.42 15.25
C LEU A 61 -9.57 8.66 15.81
N LYS A 62 -9.37 7.46 16.35
CA LYS A 62 -10.43 6.58 16.84
C LYS A 62 -11.25 7.21 17.97
N ARG A 63 -10.66 8.05 18.82
CA ARG A 63 -11.39 8.78 19.87
C ARG A 63 -12.38 9.80 19.33
N CYS A 64 -12.19 10.25 18.09
CA CYS A 64 -13.03 11.27 17.45
C CYS A 64 -13.98 10.67 16.40
N MET A 65 -13.85 9.37 16.09
CA MET A 65 -14.72 8.68 15.14
C MET A 65 -16.05 8.31 15.76
N ASP A 66 -17.12 8.46 14.97
CA ASP A 66 -18.39 7.77 15.18
C ASP A 66 -18.43 6.54 14.24
N ASP A 67 -18.53 5.35 14.83
CA ASP A 67 -18.50 4.09 14.09
C ASP A 67 -19.69 3.95 13.11
N SER A 68 -20.78 4.66 13.34
CA SER A 68 -21.95 4.67 12.43
C SER A 68 -21.65 5.39 11.10
N ASP A 69 -20.80 6.42 11.16
CA ASP A 69 -20.56 7.35 10.04
C ASP A 69 -19.19 7.12 9.37
N CYS A 70 -18.42 6.16 9.85
CA CYS A 70 -17.10 5.83 9.32
C CYS A 70 -17.03 4.38 8.83
N PRO A 71 -16.18 4.07 7.84
CA PRO A 71 -15.84 2.69 7.51
C PRO A 71 -14.97 2.04 8.59
N ASP A 72 -14.99 0.72 8.67
CA ASP A 72 -14.02 -0.01 9.48
C ASP A 72 -12.59 0.30 9.02
N ILE A 73 -11.67 0.48 9.96
CA ILE A 73 -10.26 0.71 9.65
C ILE A 73 -9.45 -0.52 10.02
N ARG A 74 -8.62 -0.99 9.07
CA ARG A 74 -7.54 -1.95 9.34
C ARG A 74 -6.19 -1.29 9.14
N LEU A 75 -5.31 -1.47 10.10
CA LEU A 75 -3.96 -0.91 10.06
C LEU A 75 -3.05 -1.76 9.18
N GLY A 76 -2.21 -1.10 8.41
CA GLY A 76 -1.16 -1.68 7.60
C GLY A 76 0.00 -0.72 7.45
N ALA A 77 0.80 -0.90 6.41
CA ALA A 77 1.84 0.03 5.97
C ALA A 77 1.96 -0.02 4.45
N ALA A 78 2.20 1.10 3.79
CA ALA A 78 2.75 1.15 2.45
C ALA A 78 4.27 1.11 2.58
N VAL A 79 4.84 -0.09 2.48
CA VAL A 79 6.28 -0.29 2.63
C VAL A 79 6.98 0.18 1.36
N CYS A 80 7.69 1.31 1.43
CA CYS A 80 8.49 1.77 0.31
C CYS A 80 9.65 0.78 0.08
N TYR A 81 9.77 0.33 -1.18
CA TYR A 81 10.78 -0.63 -1.56
C TYR A 81 12.19 -0.15 -1.18
N PHE A 82 12.95 -1.04 -0.62
CA PHE A 82 14.38 -0.91 -0.42
C PHE A 82 15.07 -2.23 -0.78
N ARG A 83 16.32 -2.14 -1.18
CA ARG A 83 17.13 -3.29 -1.58
C ARG A 83 17.29 -4.26 -0.41
N GLY A 84 17.00 -5.54 -0.64
CA GLY A 84 17.03 -6.58 0.38
C GLY A 84 15.82 -6.65 1.30
N ILE A 85 14.69 -6.04 0.93
CA ILE A 85 13.43 -6.06 1.68
C ILE A 85 12.99 -7.50 2.05
N GLY A 86 13.23 -8.47 1.17
CA GLY A 86 12.90 -9.88 1.42
C GLY A 86 13.66 -10.54 2.57
N ARG A 87 14.74 -9.90 3.05
CA ARG A 87 15.59 -10.38 4.15
C ARG A 87 15.54 -9.47 5.38
N ALA A 88 14.72 -8.42 5.32
CA ALA A 88 14.60 -7.47 6.41
C ALA A 88 13.96 -8.13 7.64
N ARG A 89 14.56 -7.88 8.82
CA ARG A 89 13.99 -8.39 10.08
C ARG A 89 12.69 -7.67 10.38
N GLU A 90 11.73 -8.41 10.95
CA GLU A 90 10.46 -7.88 11.47
C GLU A 90 9.56 -7.24 10.41
N ILE A 91 9.90 -7.36 9.12
CA ILE A 91 9.13 -6.76 8.03
C ILE A 91 7.68 -7.31 7.99
N GLU A 92 7.48 -8.54 8.45
CA GLU A 92 6.17 -9.19 8.56
C GLU A 92 5.23 -8.50 9.55
N LYS A 93 5.77 -7.71 10.50
CA LYS A 93 4.97 -6.89 11.43
C LYS A 93 4.23 -5.74 10.73
N LEU A 94 4.64 -5.42 9.49
CA LEU A 94 4.03 -4.37 8.66
C LEU A 94 2.85 -4.88 7.81
N CYS A 95 2.53 -6.17 7.90
CA CYS A 95 1.35 -6.73 7.24
C CYS A 95 0.07 -6.01 7.67
N ILE A 96 -0.93 -6.06 6.79
CA ILE A 96 -2.28 -5.60 7.07
C ILE A 96 -2.83 -6.43 8.25
N GLU A 97 -3.37 -5.73 9.24
CA GLU A 97 -3.89 -6.31 10.48
C GLU A 97 -4.83 -7.49 10.24
N GLY A 98 -4.59 -8.58 10.95
CA GLY A 98 -5.36 -9.83 10.84
C GLY A 98 -5.06 -10.65 9.58
N THR A 99 -4.01 -10.30 8.82
CA THR A 99 -3.61 -11.00 7.59
C THR A 99 -2.10 -11.26 7.56
N ARG A 100 -1.65 -11.96 6.53
CA ARG A 100 -0.25 -12.07 6.14
C ARG A 100 0.03 -11.33 4.82
N VAL A 101 -0.75 -10.31 4.49
CA VAL A 101 -0.57 -9.49 3.30
C VAL A 101 0.25 -8.25 3.64
N ILE A 102 1.38 -8.06 2.98
CA ILE A 102 2.19 -6.85 3.06
C ILE A 102 2.01 -6.02 1.80
N MET A 103 1.75 -4.72 1.97
CA MET A 103 1.68 -3.80 0.84
C MET A 103 3.06 -3.19 0.58
N VAL A 104 3.51 -3.26 -0.66
CA VAL A 104 4.81 -2.76 -1.10
C VAL A 104 4.62 -1.74 -2.22
N GLU A 105 5.23 -0.58 -2.07
CA GLU A 105 5.35 0.42 -3.11
C GLU A 105 6.71 0.28 -3.80
N LEU A 106 6.69 -0.13 -5.07
CA LEU A 106 7.90 -0.31 -5.86
C LEU A 106 8.53 1.06 -6.26
N PRO A 107 9.83 1.10 -6.63
CA PRO A 107 10.48 2.37 -6.90
C PRO A 107 10.05 2.99 -8.23
N PHE A 108 9.88 4.33 -8.26
CA PHE A 108 9.53 5.12 -9.46
C PHE A 108 10.72 5.26 -10.44
N ARG A 109 11.24 4.12 -10.88
CA ARG A 109 12.33 4.00 -11.86
C ARG A 109 12.14 2.76 -12.71
N GLN A 110 12.99 2.60 -13.74
CA GLN A 110 13.06 1.31 -14.45
C GLN A 110 13.48 0.21 -13.46
N TRP A 111 12.68 -0.84 -13.38
CA TRP A 111 12.98 -2.01 -12.54
C TRP A 111 14.04 -2.89 -13.19
N ASP A 112 14.80 -3.57 -12.36
CA ASP A 112 15.84 -4.53 -12.69
C ASP A 112 15.53 -5.90 -12.07
N GLU A 113 16.35 -6.89 -12.36
CA GLU A 113 16.20 -8.26 -11.84
C GLU A 113 16.33 -8.32 -10.30
N GLU A 114 16.91 -7.29 -9.67
CA GLU A 114 17.01 -7.23 -8.22
C GLU A 114 15.66 -6.90 -7.58
N VAL A 115 14.90 -5.98 -8.16
CA VAL A 115 13.53 -5.68 -7.70
C VAL A 115 12.65 -6.93 -7.76
N LEU A 116 12.72 -7.67 -8.86
CA LEU A 116 11.97 -8.92 -9.03
C LEU A 116 12.36 -9.93 -7.94
N ARG A 117 13.65 -10.20 -7.80
CA ARG A 117 14.17 -11.14 -6.80
C ARG A 117 13.82 -10.73 -5.36
N ASP A 118 13.88 -9.45 -5.03
CA ASP A 118 13.53 -8.96 -3.69
C ASP A 118 12.05 -9.19 -3.37
N VAL A 119 11.15 -9.07 -4.35
CA VAL A 119 9.71 -9.38 -4.18
C VAL A 119 9.50 -10.89 -4.00
N GLU A 120 10.17 -11.72 -4.79
CA GLU A 120 10.15 -13.19 -4.66
C GLU A 120 10.66 -13.62 -3.27
N GLU A 121 11.82 -13.12 -2.86
CA GLU A 121 12.40 -13.41 -1.53
C GLU A 121 11.49 -12.96 -0.38
N LEU A 122 10.76 -11.85 -0.54
CA LEU A 122 9.81 -11.38 0.46
C LEU A 122 8.68 -12.40 0.67
N MET A 123 8.13 -12.95 -0.41
CA MET A 123 7.11 -13.99 -0.33
C MET A 123 7.67 -15.28 0.27
N GLU A 124 8.82 -15.75 -0.22
CA GLU A 124 9.38 -17.05 0.17
C GLU A 124 9.93 -17.05 1.60
N LYS A 125 10.73 -16.04 1.97
CA LYS A 125 11.47 -16.02 3.25
C LYS A 125 10.64 -15.50 4.42
N GLN A 126 9.72 -14.56 4.16
CA GLN A 126 8.87 -13.99 5.21
C GLN A 126 7.50 -14.70 5.30
N ASN A 127 7.22 -15.60 4.36
CA ASN A 127 5.95 -16.31 4.28
C ASN A 127 4.75 -15.34 4.31
N VAL A 128 4.78 -14.32 3.46
CA VAL A 128 3.74 -13.31 3.29
C VAL A 128 3.23 -13.28 1.86
N SER A 129 1.99 -12.85 1.68
CA SER A 129 1.47 -12.47 0.36
C SER A 129 1.80 -11.01 0.11
N VAL A 130 2.31 -10.68 -1.08
CA VAL A 130 2.67 -9.31 -1.44
C VAL A 130 1.52 -8.65 -2.20
N MET A 131 1.14 -7.43 -1.78
CA MET A 131 0.27 -6.54 -2.52
C MET A 131 1.11 -5.39 -3.06
N LEU A 132 1.18 -5.23 -4.39
CA LEU A 132 1.87 -4.12 -5.02
C LEU A 132 0.93 -2.92 -5.13
N ALA A 133 1.28 -1.83 -4.46
CA ALA A 133 0.48 -0.61 -4.42
C ALA A 133 0.49 0.10 -5.78
N HIS A 134 -0.69 0.66 -6.18
CA HIS A 134 -0.90 1.51 -7.36
C HIS A 134 -0.01 1.15 -8.56
N ILE A 135 -0.02 -0.13 -8.93
CA ILE A 135 0.87 -0.72 -9.94
C ILE A 135 0.84 0.05 -11.29
N GLU A 136 -0.29 0.67 -11.62
CA GLU A 136 -0.47 1.46 -12.83
C GLU A 136 0.46 2.67 -12.92
N ARG A 137 0.88 3.24 -11.77
CA ARG A 137 1.77 4.41 -11.74
C ARG A 137 3.16 4.09 -12.27
N PHE A 138 3.59 2.85 -12.14
CA PHE A 138 4.96 2.43 -12.54
C PHE A 138 5.10 2.13 -14.02
N TYR A 139 4.01 1.87 -14.75
CA TYR A 139 4.05 1.49 -16.16
C TYR A 139 4.83 2.47 -17.04
N ALA A 140 4.72 3.77 -16.77
CA ALA A 140 5.41 4.82 -17.53
C ALA A 140 6.94 4.76 -17.39
N TYR A 141 7.44 4.25 -16.28
CA TYR A 141 8.86 4.11 -15.98
C TYR A 141 9.46 2.85 -16.59
N GLN A 142 8.64 1.86 -16.99
CA GLN A 142 9.09 0.56 -17.50
C GLN A 142 9.29 0.61 -19.02
N LYS A 143 10.40 1.20 -19.47
CA LYS A 143 10.76 1.24 -20.91
C LYS A 143 11.09 -0.16 -21.43
N ARG A 144 11.81 -0.96 -20.66
CA ARG A 144 12.12 -2.37 -20.93
C ARG A 144 11.02 -3.23 -20.30
N LYS A 145 10.15 -3.80 -21.13
CA LYS A 145 8.95 -4.50 -20.66
C LYS A 145 9.21 -5.92 -20.10
N LYS A 146 10.45 -6.46 -20.20
CA LYS A 146 10.77 -7.81 -19.72
C LYS A 146 10.44 -7.94 -18.22
N ILE A 147 11.10 -7.13 -17.38
CA ILE A 147 10.90 -7.17 -15.91
C ILE A 147 9.45 -6.82 -15.54
N TRP A 148 8.81 -5.88 -16.25
CA TRP A 148 7.40 -5.57 -16.05
C TRP A 148 6.51 -6.82 -16.20
N LYS A 149 6.71 -7.60 -17.27
CA LYS A 149 5.95 -8.83 -17.50
C LYS A 149 6.23 -9.87 -16.42
N GLU A 150 7.51 -10.07 -16.06
CA GLU A 150 7.90 -11.00 -15.01
C GLU A 150 7.27 -10.64 -13.65
N VAL A 151 7.15 -9.34 -13.31
CA VAL A 151 6.43 -8.90 -12.10
C VAL A 151 4.93 -9.16 -12.20
N LEU A 152 4.32 -9.01 -13.40
CA LEU A 152 2.89 -9.34 -13.59
C LEU A 152 2.61 -10.84 -13.50
N ASP A 153 3.60 -11.68 -13.81
CA ASP A 153 3.49 -13.14 -13.72
C ASP A 153 3.68 -13.66 -12.28
N LEU A 154 4.09 -12.80 -11.33
CA LEU A 154 4.22 -13.18 -9.91
C LEU A 154 2.84 -13.43 -9.26
N PRO A 155 2.77 -14.36 -8.29
CA PRO A 155 1.55 -14.60 -7.53
C PRO A 155 1.31 -13.51 -6.46
N VAL A 156 1.22 -12.26 -6.90
CA VAL A 156 1.02 -11.06 -6.07
C VAL A 156 -0.36 -10.45 -6.27
N ILE A 157 -0.80 -9.63 -5.35
CA ILE A 157 -2.03 -8.85 -5.45
C ILE A 157 -1.68 -7.49 -6.06
N PHE A 158 -2.37 -7.08 -7.12
CA PHE A 158 -2.21 -5.74 -7.70
C PHE A 158 -3.28 -4.80 -7.15
N GLN A 159 -2.85 -3.73 -6.49
CA GLN A 159 -3.74 -2.64 -6.13
C GLN A 159 -3.64 -1.55 -7.21
N VAL A 160 -4.79 -1.05 -7.65
CA VAL A 160 -4.94 0.03 -8.65
C VAL A 160 -5.79 1.13 -8.04
N ASN A 161 -5.40 2.38 -8.23
CA ASN A 161 -6.16 3.52 -7.75
C ASN A 161 -7.46 3.71 -8.55
N ALA A 162 -8.55 4.07 -7.85
CA ALA A 162 -9.88 4.25 -8.47
C ALA A 162 -9.88 5.30 -9.59
N GLU A 163 -9.15 6.40 -9.42
CA GLU A 163 -9.00 7.46 -10.43
C GLU A 163 -8.44 6.96 -11.77
N PHE A 164 -7.75 5.82 -11.77
CA PHE A 164 -7.19 5.23 -12.97
C PHE A 164 -8.26 4.65 -13.88
N PHE A 165 -9.45 4.34 -13.36
CA PHE A 165 -10.57 3.84 -14.15
C PHE A 165 -11.28 4.96 -14.94
N ASP A 166 -11.03 6.23 -14.62
CA ASP A 166 -11.55 7.40 -15.33
C ASP A 166 -10.70 7.75 -16.56
N GLY A 167 -10.90 7.08 -17.69
CA GLY A 167 -10.29 7.46 -18.96
C GLY A 167 -10.08 6.33 -19.96
N ARG A 168 -10.37 6.60 -21.23
CA ARG A 168 -10.28 5.60 -22.32
C ARG A 168 -8.87 5.01 -22.50
N LYS A 169 -7.81 5.81 -22.28
CA LYS A 169 -6.42 5.34 -22.41
C LYS A 169 -5.99 4.44 -21.24
N LYS A 170 -6.50 4.73 -20.05
CA LYS A 170 -6.22 4.02 -18.82
C LYS A 170 -6.90 2.64 -18.81
N ARG A 171 -8.14 2.54 -19.34
CA ARG A 171 -8.86 1.25 -19.50
C ARG A 171 -8.08 0.20 -20.30
N LYS A 172 -7.25 0.61 -21.26
CA LYS A 172 -6.44 -0.29 -22.08
C LYS A 172 -5.30 -0.95 -21.30
N LEU A 173 -4.72 -0.25 -20.32
CA LEU A 173 -3.70 -0.80 -19.43
C LEU A 173 -4.33 -1.73 -18.39
N ILE A 174 -5.48 -1.35 -17.81
CA ILE A 174 -6.23 -2.21 -16.88
C ILE A 174 -6.62 -3.53 -17.56
N LYS A 175 -7.12 -3.46 -18.81
CA LYS A 175 -7.45 -4.66 -19.60
C LYS A 175 -6.27 -5.60 -19.68
N LYS A 176 -5.06 -5.08 -19.91
CA LYS A 176 -3.82 -5.86 -19.90
C LYS A 176 -3.45 -6.43 -18.54
N LEU A 177 -3.76 -5.71 -17.45
CA LEU A 177 -3.49 -6.17 -16.07
C LEU A 177 -4.48 -7.24 -15.59
N VAL A 178 -5.64 -7.35 -16.24
CA VAL A 178 -6.73 -8.27 -15.85
C VAL A 178 -6.86 -9.45 -16.80
N GLU A 179 -6.40 -9.32 -18.08
CA GLU A 179 -6.54 -10.34 -19.13
C GLU A 179 -5.25 -11.16 -19.35
N GLU A 180 -4.11 -10.78 -18.76
CA GLU A 180 -2.86 -11.54 -18.70
C GLU A 180 -2.72 -12.26 -17.36
#